data_7bb4994169c6fb975b3448c56f310d25
#
_entry.id   7bb4994169c6fb975b3448c56f310d25
#
_cell.length_a   1.000
_cell.length_b   1.000
_cell.length_c   1.000
_cell.angle_alpha   90.00
_cell.angle_beta   90.00
_cell.angle_gamma   90.00
#
_symmetry.space_group_name_H-M   'P 1'
#
loop_
_entity.id
_entity.type
_entity.pdbx_description
1 polymer ?
#
loop_
_entity_poly.entity_id
_entity_poly.type
_entity_poly.pdbx_seq_one_letter_code
_entity_poly.pdbx_strand_id
1 'polypeptide(L)'
;MAVLGVPVVTPMSVRASAVPRHVTAHFPRNDPERVSAVVGASHGNLDVVRQLVTEQPALAKSAWDWGFGDWEAPLGAASHTGRHEIAELLIAHGAQPNAFSAAMMGDVDTVRAFLTADPTLVRMPGPHGISLLAHARVGGADAERVLDYLLDLGAEDVAQGFSGDAAMEARYGGRYRFDVDPVTDIGVAVRNDFLLVGAGEQPNSRVRSVESDVFHPVGAPAVRLRFDVVDGRARALTIADGPLTITGTRTAG
;
A
#
# COMPACT_ATOMS: atom_id res chain seq x y z
N MET A 1 -1.41 54.57 -36.87
CA MET A 1 -2.19 53.42 -36.40
C MET A 1 -1.44 52.15 -36.84
N ALA A 2 -0.77 51.49 -35.91
CA ALA A 2 -0.04 50.25 -36.16
C ALA A 2 -0.98 49.07 -35.85
N VAL A 3 -1.27 48.25 -36.86
CA VAL A 3 -2.06 47.02 -36.73
C VAL A 3 -1.14 45.95 -36.14
N LEU A 4 -1.39 45.58 -34.89
CA LEU A 4 -0.71 44.44 -34.24
C LEU A 4 -1.24 43.15 -34.89
N GLY A 5 -0.38 42.46 -35.62
CA GLY A 5 -0.67 41.12 -36.16
C GLY A 5 -0.81 40.09 -35.06
N VAL A 6 -1.94 39.41 -35.00
CA VAL A 6 -2.19 38.26 -34.12
C VAL A 6 -1.36 37.09 -34.67
N PRO A 7 -0.54 36.42 -33.84
CA PRO A 7 0.20 35.25 -34.28
C PRO A 7 -0.76 34.11 -34.60
N VAL A 8 -0.69 33.59 -35.84
CA VAL A 8 -1.40 32.39 -36.26
C VAL A 8 -0.74 31.19 -35.56
N VAL A 9 -1.43 30.62 -34.58
CA VAL A 9 -1.01 29.35 -33.93
C VAL A 9 -1.30 28.23 -34.94
N THR A 10 -0.26 27.72 -35.58
CA THR A 10 -0.34 26.50 -36.38
C THR A 10 -0.76 25.34 -35.50
N PRO A 11 -1.82 24.58 -35.85
CA PRO A 11 -2.18 23.40 -35.06
C PRO A 11 -1.02 22.39 -35.11
N MET A 12 -0.46 22.05 -33.96
CA MET A 12 0.43 20.90 -33.82
C MET A 12 -0.33 19.66 -34.32
N SER A 13 0.16 19.09 -35.41
CA SER A 13 -0.30 17.81 -35.90
C SER A 13 -0.02 16.77 -34.84
N VAL A 14 -1.01 16.42 -34.02
CA VAL A 14 -0.97 15.25 -33.15
C VAL A 14 -0.89 14.05 -34.09
N ARG A 15 0.31 13.47 -34.24
CA ARG A 15 0.43 12.16 -34.87
C ARG A 15 -0.48 11.23 -34.11
N ALA A 16 -1.51 10.70 -34.77
CA ALA A 16 -2.33 9.64 -34.23
C ALA A 16 -1.41 8.50 -33.81
N SER A 17 -1.17 8.38 -32.50
CA SER A 17 -0.53 7.20 -31.95
C SER A 17 -1.34 6.00 -32.38
N ALA A 18 -0.68 4.95 -32.85
CA ALA A 18 -1.35 3.72 -33.25
C ALA A 18 -2.34 3.32 -32.14
N VAL A 19 -3.59 3.07 -32.51
CA VAL A 19 -4.62 2.58 -31.60
C VAL A 19 -4.04 1.38 -30.86
N PRO A 20 -4.03 1.36 -29.52
CA PRO A 20 -3.52 0.22 -28.77
C PRO A 20 -4.20 -1.05 -29.28
N ARG A 21 -3.40 -2.06 -29.61
CA ARG A 21 -3.92 -3.30 -30.22
C ARG A 21 -4.88 -4.07 -29.32
N HIS A 22 -4.93 -3.71 -28.03
CA HIS A 22 -5.82 -4.32 -27.04
C HIS A 22 -6.35 -3.26 -26.09
N VAL A 23 -7.60 -2.88 -26.25
CA VAL A 23 -8.37 -2.22 -25.20
C VAL A 23 -8.85 -3.32 -24.25
N THR A 24 -8.47 -3.24 -22.96
CA THR A 24 -8.90 -4.25 -21.99
C THR A 24 -10.40 -4.16 -21.72
N ALA A 25 -10.99 -5.26 -21.23
CA ALA A 25 -12.42 -5.30 -20.84
C ALA A 25 -12.76 -4.25 -19.74
N HIS A 26 -11.76 -3.71 -19.07
CA HIS A 26 -11.92 -2.73 -17.99
C HIS A 26 -11.96 -1.28 -18.48
N PHE A 27 -11.60 -1.01 -19.75
CA PHE A 27 -11.60 0.37 -20.28
C PHE A 27 -12.96 1.09 -20.06
N PRO A 28 -12.98 2.36 -19.61
CA PRO A 28 -11.85 3.30 -19.45
C PRO A 28 -11.08 3.20 -18.12
N ARG A 29 -11.40 2.24 -17.26
CA ARG A 29 -10.65 1.98 -16.03
C ARG A 29 -9.32 1.29 -16.33
N ASN A 30 -8.36 1.44 -15.44
CA ASN A 30 -7.13 0.67 -15.50
C ASN A 30 -7.42 -0.82 -15.28
N ASP A 31 -6.66 -1.67 -15.97
CA ASP A 31 -6.71 -3.11 -15.78
C ASP A 31 -6.17 -3.46 -14.40
N PRO A 32 -6.92 -4.23 -13.56
CA PRO A 32 -6.48 -4.59 -12.22
C PRO A 32 -5.12 -5.31 -12.16
N GLU A 33 -4.81 -6.16 -13.14
CA GLU A 33 -3.53 -6.86 -13.20
C GLU A 33 -2.39 -5.87 -13.44
N ARG A 34 -2.59 -4.87 -14.30
CA ARG A 34 -1.60 -3.81 -14.53
C ARG A 34 -1.45 -2.91 -13.31
N VAL A 35 -2.54 -2.62 -12.59
CA VAL A 35 -2.50 -1.85 -11.33
C VAL A 35 -1.69 -2.62 -10.29
N SER A 36 -1.99 -3.89 -10.06
CA SER A 36 -1.22 -4.75 -9.15
C SER A 36 0.26 -4.83 -9.54
N ALA A 37 0.55 -4.97 -10.84
CA ALA A 37 1.91 -5.05 -11.35
C ALA A 37 2.70 -3.75 -11.11
N VAL A 38 2.13 -2.56 -11.38
CA VAL A 38 2.84 -1.30 -11.18
C VAL A 38 3.06 -1.01 -9.69
N VAL A 39 2.08 -1.28 -8.82
CA VAL A 39 2.23 -1.09 -7.38
C VAL A 39 3.28 -2.05 -6.84
N GLY A 40 3.19 -3.34 -7.17
CA GLY A 40 4.18 -4.34 -6.77
C GLY A 40 5.61 -4.01 -7.23
N ALA A 41 5.77 -3.62 -8.51
CA ALA A 41 7.08 -3.26 -9.06
C ALA A 41 7.66 -1.98 -8.41
N SER A 42 6.81 -1.07 -7.94
CA SER A 42 7.26 0.20 -7.33
C SER A 42 8.01 0.01 -6.01
N HIS A 43 7.98 -1.18 -5.41
CA HIS A 43 8.81 -1.52 -4.25
C HIS A 43 10.32 -1.67 -4.60
N GLY A 44 10.70 -1.75 -5.87
CA GLY A 44 12.13 -1.84 -6.20
C GLY A 44 12.51 -2.21 -7.64
N ASN A 45 11.57 -2.27 -8.57
CA ASN A 45 11.86 -2.61 -9.97
C ASN A 45 11.59 -1.43 -10.91
N LEU A 46 12.57 -0.52 -11.01
CA LEU A 46 12.49 0.69 -11.81
C LEU A 46 12.15 0.43 -13.28
N ASP A 47 12.74 -0.62 -13.88
CA ASP A 47 12.57 -0.89 -15.32
C ASP A 47 11.12 -1.29 -15.63
N VAL A 48 10.53 -2.14 -14.80
CA VAL A 48 9.13 -2.54 -14.95
C VAL A 48 8.19 -1.35 -14.73
N VAL A 49 8.44 -0.52 -13.70
CA VAL A 49 7.66 0.70 -13.48
C VAL A 49 7.75 1.62 -14.69
N ARG A 50 8.96 1.88 -15.20
CA ARG A 50 9.21 2.72 -16.37
C ARG A 50 8.43 2.22 -17.59
N GLN A 51 8.51 0.93 -17.87
CA GLN A 51 7.76 0.33 -18.96
C GLN A 51 6.26 0.58 -18.81
N LEU A 52 5.70 0.22 -17.65
CA LEU A 52 4.26 0.28 -17.39
C LEU A 52 3.72 1.70 -17.49
N VAL A 53 4.40 2.70 -16.88
CA VAL A 53 3.92 4.10 -16.91
C VAL A 53 4.19 4.80 -18.25
N THR A 54 5.18 4.34 -19.03
CA THR A 54 5.39 4.82 -20.39
C THR A 54 4.28 4.33 -21.33
N GLU A 55 3.88 3.06 -21.20
CA GLU A 55 2.79 2.48 -21.97
C GLU A 55 1.42 3.06 -21.59
N GLN A 56 1.22 3.29 -20.30
CA GLN A 56 -0.05 3.78 -19.74
C GLN A 56 0.21 4.73 -18.56
N PRO A 57 0.40 6.04 -18.80
CA PRO A 57 0.74 7.03 -17.76
C PRO A 57 -0.28 7.09 -16.60
N ALA A 58 -1.55 6.78 -16.85
CA ALA A 58 -2.59 6.75 -15.82
C ALA A 58 -2.28 5.77 -14.67
N LEU A 59 -1.45 4.75 -14.90
CA LEU A 59 -1.03 3.79 -13.88
C LEU A 59 -0.25 4.45 -12.74
N ALA A 60 0.47 5.55 -12.99
CA ALA A 60 1.17 6.29 -11.94
C ALA A 60 0.26 6.83 -10.83
N LYS A 61 -1.05 6.97 -11.12
CA LYS A 61 -2.08 7.47 -10.19
C LYS A 61 -3.05 6.39 -9.73
N SER A 62 -2.79 5.14 -10.05
CA SER A 62 -3.63 4.02 -9.62
C SER A 62 -3.42 3.71 -8.12
N ALA A 63 -4.27 2.84 -7.59
CA ALA A 63 -4.10 2.27 -6.26
C ALA A 63 -4.53 0.80 -6.29
N TRP A 64 -3.86 -0.02 -5.51
CA TRP A 64 -4.16 -1.43 -5.33
C TRP A 64 -4.65 -1.67 -3.90
N ASP A 65 -5.69 -2.47 -3.73
CA ASP A 65 -6.18 -2.93 -2.43
C ASP A 65 -5.52 -4.28 -2.11
N TRP A 66 -4.68 -4.28 -1.09
CA TRP A 66 -4.01 -5.48 -0.59
C TRP A 66 -4.93 -6.36 0.26
N GLY A 67 -6.14 -5.90 0.49
CA GLY A 67 -7.16 -6.54 1.30
C GLY A 67 -7.45 -5.78 2.59
N PHE A 68 -8.67 -5.94 3.09
CA PHE A 68 -9.16 -5.27 4.29
C PHE A 68 -9.15 -3.72 4.20
N GLY A 69 -9.18 -3.14 2.99
CA GLY A 69 -9.09 -1.71 2.80
C GLY A 69 -7.67 -1.14 2.96
N ASP A 70 -6.65 -1.96 3.03
CA ASP A 70 -5.25 -1.56 2.98
C ASP A 70 -4.84 -1.32 1.52
N TRP A 71 -5.05 -0.11 1.06
CA TRP A 71 -4.77 0.28 -0.32
C TRP A 71 -3.47 1.08 -0.43
N GLU A 72 -2.79 0.91 -1.55
CA GLU A 72 -1.50 1.51 -1.81
C GLU A 72 -1.40 2.03 -3.25
N ALA A 73 -0.85 3.25 -3.41
CA ALA A 73 -0.47 3.78 -4.71
C ALA A 73 0.99 3.41 -5.05
N PRO A 74 1.38 3.40 -6.35
CA PRO A 74 2.78 3.17 -6.74
C PRO A 74 3.77 4.10 -6.04
N LEU A 75 3.40 5.39 -5.86
CA LEU A 75 4.22 6.35 -5.13
C LEU A 75 4.35 6.00 -3.63
N GLY A 76 3.31 5.42 -3.03
CA GLY A 76 3.35 4.89 -1.66
C GLY A 76 4.37 3.77 -1.53
N ALA A 77 4.31 2.78 -2.42
CA ALA A 77 5.24 1.65 -2.48
C ALA A 77 6.70 2.10 -2.63
N ALA A 78 6.97 3.04 -3.54
CA ALA A 78 8.29 3.64 -3.70
C ALA A 78 8.74 4.39 -2.44
N SER A 79 7.80 5.09 -1.77
CA SER A 79 8.12 5.94 -0.62
C SER A 79 8.49 5.12 0.61
N HIS A 80 7.73 4.09 0.98
CA HIS A 80 8.07 3.31 2.17
C HIS A 80 9.24 2.34 1.98
N THR A 81 9.71 2.18 0.74
CA THR A 81 10.89 1.38 0.41
C THR A 81 12.12 2.21 0.03
N GLY A 82 12.03 3.55 0.12
CA GLY A 82 13.16 4.45 -0.13
C GLY A 82 13.62 4.47 -1.60
N ARG A 83 12.69 4.33 -2.56
CA ARG A 83 13.00 4.25 -3.99
C ARG A 83 12.87 5.61 -4.66
N HIS A 84 13.84 6.50 -4.44
CA HIS A 84 13.84 7.88 -4.95
C HIS A 84 13.61 7.95 -6.47
N GLU A 85 14.37 7.21 -7.28
CA GLU A 85 14.25 7.23 -8.74
C GLU A 85 12.87 6.77 -9.23
N ILE A 86 12.26 5.79 -8.55
CA ILE A 86 10.90 5.34 -8.86
C ILE A 86 9.89 6.43 -8.48
N ALA A 87 10.05 7.06 -7.32
CA ALA A 87 9.17 8.14 -6.88
C ALA A 87 9.21 9.33 -7.85
N GLU A 88 10.41 9.77 -8.26
CA GLU A 88 10.61 10.84 -9.24
C GLU A 88 9.95 10.50 -10.58
N LEU A 89 10.15 9.28 -11.08
CA LEU A 89 9.54 8.79 -12.31
C LEU A 89 8.01 8.83 -12.22
N LEU A 90 7.43 8.36 -11.13
CA LEU A 90 5.99 8.35 -10.92
C LEU A 90 5.41 9.76 -10.85
N ILE A 91 6.09 10.69 -10.14
CA ILE A 91 5.70 12.10 -10.07
C ILE A 91 5.75 12.74 -11.46
N ALA A 92 6.79 12.47 -12.25
CA ALA A 92 6.89 12.94 -13.64
C ALA A 92 5.75 12.44 -14.53
N HIS A 93 5.13 11.30 -14.19
CA HIS A 93 3.95 10.74 -14.87
C HIS A 93 2.62 11.12 -14.18
N GLY A 94 2.64 12.09 -13.25
CA GLY A 94 1.47 12.71 -12.66
C GLY A 94 0.99 12.09 -11.36
N ALA A 95 1.77 11.22 -10.71
CA ALA A 95 1.50 10.84 -9.32
C ALA A 95 1.55 12.08 -8.43
N GLN A 96 0.62 12.17 -7.47
CA GLN A 96 0.53 13.34 -6.60
C GLN A 96 1.34 13.09 -5.32
N PRO A 97 2.36 13.92 -5.03
CA PRO A 97 3.09 13.86 -3.76
C PRO A 97 2.17 14.05 -2.57
N ASN A 98 2.51 13.40 -1.47
CA ASN A 98 1.83 13.49 -0.18
C ASN A 98 2.86 13.59 0.94
N ALA A 99 2.43 13.71 2.20
CA ALA A 99 3.31 13.82 3.35
C ALA A 99 4.33 12.67 3.43
N PHE A 100 3.93 11.46 3.09
CA PHE A 100 4.80 10.27 3.16
C PHE A 100 5.88 10.29 2.08
N SER A 101 5.53 10.61 0.83
CA SER A 101 6.51 10.76 -0.24
C SER A 101 7.43 11.96 0.00
N ALA A 102 6.91 13.07 0.50
CA ALA A 102 7.70 14.24 0.88
C ALA A 102 8.71 13.89 1.99
N ALA A 103 8.29 13.10 2.99
CA ALA A 103 9.17 12.66 4.06
C ALA A 103 10.32 11.79 3.55
N MET A 104 10.05 10.81 2.70
CA MET A 104 11.07 9.96 2.11
C MET A 104 12.00 10.74 1.19
N MET A 105 11.49 11.70 0.41
CA MET A 105 12.28 12.52 -0.51
C MET A 105 13.04 13.68 0.17
N GLY A 106 12.90 13.87 1.48
CA GLY A 106 13.62 14.91 2.23
C GLY A 106 13.04 16.32 2.09
N ASP A 107 11.84 16.47 1.56
CA ASP A 107 11.15 17.77 1.42
C ASP A 107 10.56 18.20 2.75
N VAL A 108 11.42 18.78 3.61
CA VAL A 108 11.05 19.22 4.96
C VAL A 108 10.00 20.34 4.94
N ASP A 109 10.01 21.20 3.93
CA ASP A 109 9.08 22.32 3.87
C ASP A 109 7.67 21.84 3.53
N THR A 110 7.53 20.88 2.64
CA THR A 110 6.25 20.21 2.35
C THR A 110 5.76 19.43 3.56
N VAL A 111 6.62 18.64 4.24
CA VAL A 111 6.24 17.93 5.48
C VAL A 111 5.76 18.92 6.55
N ARG A 112 6.48 20.02 6.74
CA ARG A 112 6.10 21.07 7.70
C ARG A 112 4.74 21.69 7.36
N ALA A 113 4.47 21.94 6.08
CA ALA A 113 3.19 22.48 5.65
C ALA A 113 2.03 21.52 5.97
N PHE A 114 2.18 20.23 5.71
CA PHE A 114 1.18 19.21 6.07
C PHE A 114 0.94 19.16 7.58
N LEU A 115 2.00 19.11 8.39
CA LEU A 115 1.90 19.02 9.85
C LEU A 115 1.41 20.34 10.50
N THR A 116 1.60 21.46 9.85
CA THR A 116 1.00 22.74 10.28
C THR A 116 -0.51 22.75 10.02
N ALA A 117 -0.93 22.19 8.88
CA ALA A 117 -2.34 22.09 8.54
C ALA A 117 -3.08 21.05 9.40
N ASP A 118 -2.43 19.91 9.66
CA ASP A 118 -2.96 18.86 10.53
C ASP A 118 -1.83 18.20 11.35
N PRO A 119 -1.62 18.61 12.61
CA PRO A 119 -0.60 18.02 13.48
C PRO A 119 -0.81 16.53 13.78
N THR A 120 -2.01 15.98 13.57
CA THR A 120 -2.28 14.55 13.84
C THR A 120 -1.58 13.63 12.86
N LEU A 121 -1.20 14.14 11.67
CA LEU A 121 -0.47 13.39 10.64
C LEU A 121 0.86 12.83 11.15
N VAL A 122 1.47 13.42 12.17
CA VAL A 122 2.72 12.92 12.78
C VAL A 122 2.56 11.48 13.30
N ARG A 123 1.34 11.10 13.69
CA ARG A 123 0.99 9.77 14.22
C ARG A 123 0.11 8.94 13.28
N MET A 124 -0.31 9.51 12.16
CA MET A 124 -1.18 8.83 11.21
C MET A 124 -0.37 7.78 10.45
N PRO A 125 -0.83 6.53 10.40
CA PRO A 125 -0.18 5.51 9.58
C PRO A 125 -0.49 5.71 8.10
N GLY A 126 0.51 5.50 7.25
CA GLY A 126 0.35 5.33 5.81
C GLY A 126 -0.11 3.91 5.43
N PRO A 127 0.00 3.55 4.14
CA PRO A 127 -0.23 2.18 3.67
C PRO A 127 0.55 1.16 4.51
N HIS A 128 -0.03 -0.01 4.73
CA HIS A 128 0.53 -1.07 5.59
C HIS A 128 0.77 -0.64 7.04
N GLY A 129 0.17 0.47 7.48
CA GLY A 129 0.38 1.01 8.82
C GLY A 129 1.78 1.60 9.05
N ILE A 130 2.53 1.90 7.99
CA ILE A 130 3.90 2.42 8.07
C ILE A 130 3.87 3.91 8.44
N SER A 131 4.61 4.28 9.49
CA SER A 131 4.62 5.64 10.03
C SER A 131 5.31 6.65 9.10
N LEU A 132 4.97 7.94 9.27
CA LEU A 132 5.65 9.03 8.59
C LEU A 132 7.16 9.04 8.92
N LEU A 133 7.51 8.73 10.19
CA LEU A 133 8.90 8.61 10.64
C LEU A 133 9.66 7.50 9.90
N ALA A 134 9.02 6.34 9.67
CA ALA A 134 9.62 5.24 8.92
C ALA A 134 9.90 5.62 7.47
N HIS A 135 9.04 6.41 6.83
CA HIS A 135 9.29 6.94 5.47
C HIS A 135 10.51 7.86 5.45
N ALA A 136 10.66 8.77 6.43
CA ALA A 136 11.85 9.61 6.52
C ALA A 136 13.13 8.77 6.71
N ARG A 137 13.09 7.72 7.53
CA ARG A 137 14.27 6.84 7.75
C ARG A 137 14.74 6.15 6.49
N VAL A 138 13.84 5.61 5.68
CA VAL A 138 14.22 4.93 4.42
C VAL A 138 14.65 5.90 3.33
N GLY A 139 14.36 7.20 3.48
CA GLY A 139 14.87 8.26 2.60
C GLY A 139 16.37 8.51 2.72
N GLY A 140 17.01 7.98 3.79
CA GLY A 140 18.46 8.06 3.97
C GLY A 140 18.96 9.49 4.19
N ALA A 141 20.15 9.79 3.66
CA ALA A 141 20.81 11.08 3.86
C ALA A 141 19.99 12.27 3.35
N ASP A 142 19.24 12.10 2.28
CA ASP A 142 18.42 13.17 1.71
C ASP A 142 17.27 13.57 2.65
N ALA A 143 16.80 12.65 3.49
CA ALA A 143 15.70 12.87 4.41
C ALA A 143 16.13 13.15 5.88
N GLU A 144 17.43 13.31 6.17
CA GLU A 144 17.93 13.52 7.53
C GLU A 144 17.26 14.72 8.23
N ARG A 145 17.10 15.83 7.52
CA ARG A 145 16.42 17.02 8.08
C ARG A 145 14.94 16.80 8.39
N VAL A 146 14.27 15.93 7.62
CA VAL A 146 12.89 15.53 7.90
C VAL A 146 12.84 14.61 9.10
N LEU A 147 13.78 13.66 9.18
CA LEU A 147 13.88 12.73 10.29
C LEU A 147 14.06 13.49 11.61
N ASP A 148 15.02 14.41 11.67
CA ASP A 148 15.27 15.26 12.85
C ASP A 148 14.01 16.07 13.23
N TYR A 149 13.39 16.71 12.25
CA TYR A 149 12.17 17.50 12.48
C TYR A 149 11.02 16.64 13.05
N LEU A 150 10.82 15.42 12.54
CA LEU A 150 9.79 14.52 13.05
C LEU A 150 10.09 14.02 14.46
N LEU A 151 11.36 13.72 14.76
CA LEU A 151 11.80 13.32 16.11
C LEU A 151 11.60 14.45 17.12
N ASP A 152 11.90 15.70 16.76
CA ASP A 152 11.66 16.88 17.59
C ASP A 152 10.17 17.08 17.91
N LEU A 153 9.28 16.67 17.00
CA LEU A 153 7.82 16.67 17.22
C LEU A 153 7.33 15.46 18.03
N GLY A 154 8.23 14.57 18.47
CA GLY A 154 7.86 13.37 19.20
C GLY A 154 7.19 12.29 18.33
N ALA A 155 7.56 12.23 17.05
CA ALA A 155 7.13 11.13 16.19
C ALA A 155 7.75 9.82 16.68
N GLU A 156 6.93 8.77 16.68
CA GLU A 156 7.34 7.44 17.11
C GLU A 156 7.04 6.42 16.00
N ASP A 157 7.85 5.36 15.94
CA ASP A 157 7.50 4.24 15.09
C ASP A 157 6.32 3.48 15.67
N VAL A 158 5.32 3.31 14.85
CA VAL A 158 4.21 2.43 15.19
C VAL A 158 4.69 0.99 15.08
N ALA A 159 4.40 0.15 16.10
CA ALA A 159 4.73 -1.26 16.06
C ALA A 159 4.24 -1.89 14.74
N GLN A 160 5.17 -2.51 14.00
CA GLN A 160 4.95 -2.98 12.64
C GLN A 160 4.09 -4.25 12.53
N GLY A 161 3.57 -4.76 13.65
CA GLY A 161 2.73 -5.96 13.68
C GLY A 161 2.94 -6.79 14.95
N PHE A 162 2.27 -7.93 15.01
CA PHE A 162 2.41 -8.91 16.08
C PHE A 162 3.55 -9.87 15.72
N SER A 163 4.52 -9.97 16.63
CA SER A 163 5.65 -10.88 16.45
C SER A 163 5.17 -12.33 16.34
N GLY A 164 5.62 -13.01 15.29
CA GLY A 164 5.30 -14.39 15.01
C GLY A 164 6.51 -15.30 15.21
N ASP A 165 6.26 -16.47 15.75
CA ASP A 165 7.25 -17.53 15.92
C ASP A 165 6.67 -18.89 15.47
N ALA A 166 7.44 -19.94 15.62
CA ALA A 166 7.00 -21.29 15.27
C ALA A 166 5.77 -21.75 16.07
N ALA A 167 5.59 -21.27 17.31
CA ALA A 167 4.41 -21.59 18.11
C ALA A 167 3.16 -20.88 17.55
N MET A 168 3.29 -19.63 17.11
CA MET A 168 2.23 -18.89 16.44
C MET A 168 1.87 -19.52 15.09
N GLU A 169 2.87 -19.95 14.31
CA GLU A 169 2.62 -20.68 13.07
C GLU A 169 1.86 -21.99 13.33
N ALA A 170 2.28 -22.78 14.33
CA ALA A 170 1.59 -24.01 14.70
C ALA A 170 0.15 -23.77 15.16
N ARG A 171 -0.08 -22.66 15.89
CA ARG A 171 -1.39 -22.30 16.44
C ARG A 171 -2.34 -21.76 15.39
N TYR A 172 -1.92 -20.78 14.59
CA TYR A 172 -2.80 -20.04 13.68
C TYR A 172 -2.53 -20.31 12.20
N GLY A 173 -1.29 -20.69 11.83
CA GLY A 173 -0.87 -20.86 10.44
C GLY A 173 -1.69 -21.89 9.69
N GLY A 174 -2.02 -21.60 8.44
CA GLY A 174 -2.79 -22.47 7.56
C GLY A 174 -3.71 -21.71 6.63
N ARG A 175 -4.54 -22.47 5.92
CA ARG A 175 -5.54 -21.93 5.01
C ARG A 175 -6.92 -22.10 5.62
N TYR A 176 -7.72 -21.05 5.56
CA TYR A 176 -9.10 -21.01 6.04
C TYR A 176 -10.02 -20.76 4.87
N ARG A 177 -10.93 -21.69 4.62
CA ARG A 177 -11.94 -21.61 3.54
C ARG A 177 -13.20 -20.99 4.05
N PHE A 178 -13.61 -19.91 3.39
CA PHE A 178 -14.87 -19.20 3.62
C PHE A 178 -15.86 -19.63 2.54
N ASP A 179 -17.00 -20.17 2.96
CA ASP A 179 -18.08 -20.58 2.07
C ASP A 179 -18.97 -19.34 1.76
N VAL A 180 -18.42 -18.47 0.95
CA VAL A 180 -19.04 -17.24 0.45
C VAL A 180 -19.00 -17.26 -1.09
N ASP A 181 -19.72 -16.38 -1.74
CA ASP A 181 -19.70 -16.29 -3.22
C ASP A 181 -18.97 -15.00 -3.67
N PRO A 182 -17.81 -15.11 -4.37
CA PRO A 182 -17.08 -16.35 -4.67
C PRO A 182 -16.42 -16.96 -3.42
N VAL A 183 -16.27 -18.28 -3.41
CA VAL A 183 -15.54 -19.01 -2.35
C VAL A 183 -14.13 -18.43 -2.23
N THR A 184 -13.74 -18.12 -1.03
CA THR A 184 -12.48 -17.42 -0.74
C THR A 184 -11.67 -18.20 0.28
N ASP A 185 -10.39 -18.38 -0.02
CA ASP A 185 -9.42 -18.91 0.92
C ASP A 185 -8.58 -17.75 1.49
N ILE A 186 -8.49 -17.69 2.81
CA ILE A 186 -7.62 -16.77 3.54
C ILE A 186 -6.44 -17.56 4.11
N GLY A 187 -5.23 -17.16 3.74
CA GLY A 187 -4.00 -17.69 4.29
C GLY A 187 -3.60 -16.97 5.58
N VAL A 188 -3.03 -17.74 6.51
CA VAL A 188 -2.38 -17.22 7.72
C VAL A 188 -1.02 -17.88 7.84
N ALA A 189 0.04 -17.11 8.00
CA ALA A 189 1.40 -17.63 8.10
C ALA A 189 2.31 -16.69 8.90
N VAL A 190 3.37 -17.24 9.46
CA VAL A 190 4.48 -16.46 10.02
C VAL A 190 5.56 -16.31 8.95
N ARG A 191 5.92 -15.07 8.64
CA ARG A 191 7.02 -14.73 7.73
C ARG A 191 7.76 -13.50 8.25
N ASN A 192 9.09 -13.51 8.16
CA ASN A 192 9.93 -12.41 8.61
C ASN A 192 9.58 -11.97 10.05
N ASP A 193 9.37 -12.93 10.95
CA ASP A 193 9.03 -12.72 12.36
C ASP A 193 7.69 -12.00 12.61
N PHE A 194 6.76 -12.03 11.65
CA PHE A 194 5.41 -11.47 11.81
C PHE A 194 4.32 -12.47 11.45
N LEU A 195 3.21 -12.42 12.19
CA LEU A 195 1.98 -13.11 11.81
C LEU A 195 1.29 -12.29 10.72
N LEU A 196 1.02 -12.95 9.60
CA LEU A 196 0.42 -12.37 8.41
C LEU A 196 -0.92 -13.03 8.09
N VAL A 197 -1.84 -12.26 7.51
CA VAL A 197 -3.13 -12.71 6.99
C VAL A 197 -3.32 -12.15 5.58
N GLY A 198 -4.06 -12.85 4.73
CA GLY A 198 -4.37 -12.33 3.39
C GLY A 198 -5.01 -13.36 2.49
N ALA A 199 -5.51 -12.91 1.33
CA ALA A 199 -6.12 -13.78 0.35
C ALA A 199 -5.12 -14.75 -0.26
N GLY A 200 -5.56 -16.00 -0.50
CA GLY A 200 -4.77 -17.03 -1.18
C GLY A 200 -3.60 -17.59 -0.35
N GLU A 201 -2.53 -17.98 -1.04
CA GLU A 201 -1.40 -18.73 -0.45
C GLU A 201 -0.29 -17.82 0.11
N GLN A 202 -0.32 -16.54 -0.20
CA GLN A 202 0.73 -15.60 0.19
C GLN A 202 0.16 -14.43 1.00
N PRO A 203 -0.18 -14.68 2.29
CA PRO A 203 -0.64 -13.60 3.15
C PRO A 203 0.43 -12.51 3.27
N ASN A 204 0.00 -11.28 3.21
CA ASN A 204 0.87 -10.10 3.17
C ASN A 204 0.52 -9.01 4.19
N SER A 205 -0.69 -9.06 4.78
CA SER A 205 -1.11 -8.08 5.76
C SER A 205 -0.66 -8.50 7.15
N ARG A 206 0.21 -7.71 7.78
CA ARG A 206 0.59 -7.90 9.19
C ARG A 206 -0.59 -7.68 10.11
N VAL A 207 -0.66 -8.40 11.21
CA VAL A 207 -1.72 -8.23 12.20
C VAL A 207 -1.17 -7.68 13.52
N ARG A 208 -2.06 -7.06 14.30
CA ARG A 208 -1.83 -6.67 15.70
C ARG A 208 -2.78 -7.42 16.61
N SER A 209 -2.29 -7.81 17.78
CA SER A 209 -3.12 -8.41 18.81
C SER A 209 -4.03 -7.36 19.44
N VAL A 210 -5.29 -7.74 19.66
CA VAL A 210 -6.28 -6.97 20.42
C VAL A 210 -6.47 -7.62 21.79
N GLU A 211 -6.66 -8.93 21.79
CA GLU A 211 -6.80 -9.80 22.95
C GLU A 211 -6.40 -11.23 22.55
N SER A 212 -6.49 -12.20 23.47
CA SER A 212 -6.15 -13.60 23.15
C SER A 212 -6.97 -14.08 21.96
N ASP A 213 -6.26 -14.63 20.96
CA ASP A 213 -6.84 -15.18 19.71
C ASP A 213 -7.64 -14.20 18.86
N VAL A 214 -7.51 -12.87 19.16
CA VAL A 214 -8.16 -11.79 18.39
C VAL A 214 -7.13 -10.78 17.92
N PHE A 215 -7.18 -10.51 16.63
CA PHE A 215 -6.26 -9.60 15.95
C PHE A 215 -7.03 -8.62 15.06
N HIS A 216 -6.32 -7.63 14.53
CA HIS A 216 -6.75 -6.84 13.39
C HIS A 216 -5.60 -6.68 12.39
N PRO A 217 -5.87 -6.56 11.07
CA PRO A 217 -4.84 -6.17 10.11
C PRO A 217 -4.28 -4.79 10.46
N VAL A 218 -2.98 -4.58 10.27
CA VAL A 218 -2.34 -3.31 10.65
C VAL A 218 -2.96 -2.11 9.93
N GLY A 219 -3.28 -2.26 8.62
CA GLY A 219 -3.93 -1.23 7.82
C GLY A 219 -5.44 -1.05 8.09
N ALA A 220 -6.08 -1.97 8.84
CA ALA A 220 -7.53 -1.99 9.06
C ALA A 220 -7.91 -2.21 10.53
N PRO A 221 -7.71 -1.22 11.39
CA PRO A 221 -7.90 -1.37 12.85
C PRO A 221 -9.35 -1.60 13.28
N ALA A 222 -10.34 -1.39 12.40
CA ALA A 222 -11.74 -1.69 12.66
C ALA A 222 -12.09 -3.17 12.42
N VAL A 223 -11.35 -3.87 11.58
CA VAL A 223 -11.55 -5.30 11.27
C VAL A 223 -11.15 -6.15 12.47
N ARG A 224 -11.89 -7.23 12.72
CA ARG A 224 -11.53 -8.22 13.74
C ARG A 224 -11.34 -9.59 13.10
N LEU A 225 -10.21 -10.20 13.43
CA LEU A 225 -9.83 -11.56 13.07
C LEU A 225 -9.85 -12.38 14.36
N ARG A 226 -10.86 -13.20 14.54
CA ARG A 226 -11.01 -14.06 15.73
C ARG A 226 -10.76 -15.50 15.37
N PHE A 227 -9.78 -16.12 16.01
CA PHE A 227 -9.50 -17.54 15.85
C PHE A 227 -10.24 -18.36 16.90
N ASP A 228 -10.94 -19.40 16.45
CA ASP A 228 -11.47 -20.46 17.31
C ASP A 228 -10.38 -21.53 17.52
N VAL A 229 -9.82 -21.56 18.71
CA VAL A 229 -8.68 -22.42 19.04
C VAL A 229 -9.14 -23.59 19.91
N VAL A 230 -8.89 -24.80 19.43
CA VAL A 230 -9.18 -26.05 20.14
C VAL A 230 -7.89 -26.88 20.20
N ASP A 231 -7.56 -27.38 21.38
CA ASP A 231 -6.34 -28.18 21.63
C ASP A 231 -5.06 -27.48 21.14
N GLY A 232 -4.97 -26.16 21.36
CA GLY A 232 -3.82 -25.33 20.99
C GLY A 232 -3.72 -24.95 19.52
N ARG A 233 -4.68 -25.33 18.67
CA ARG A 233 -4.67 -25.07 17.23
C ARG A 233 -5.98 -24.44 16.76
N ALA A 234 -5.90 -23.39 15.96
CA ALA A 234 -7.07 -22.75 15.38
C ALA A 234 -7.76 -23.69 14.38
N ARG A 235 -9.07 -23.86 14.53
CA ARG A 235 -9.95 -24.63 13.64
C ARG A 235 -10.76 -23.76 12.70
N ALA A 236 -11.05 -22.53 13.14
CA ALA A 236 -11.78 -21.57 12.34
C ALA A 236 -11.22 -20.16 12.53
N LEU A 237 -11.48 -19.31 11.54
CA LEU A 237 -11.20 -17.88 11.55
C LEU A 237 -12.49 -17.15 11.23
N THR A 238 -12.94 -16.30 12.15
CA THR A 238 -14.04 -15.37 11.94
C THR A 238 -13.48 -13.99 11.62
N ILE A 239 -13.95 -13.41 10.52
CA ILE A 239 -13.64 -12.04 10.10
C ILE A 239 -14.88 -11.20 10.30
N ALA A 240 -14.75 -10.09 11.05
CA ALA A 240 -15.80 -9.11 11.22
C ALA A 240 -15.32 -7.73 10.74
N ASP A 241 -16.09 -7.14 9.83
CA ASP A 241 -15.89 -5.79 9.30
C ASP A 241 -17.22 -5.04 9.32
N GLY A 242 -17.42 -4.21 10.34
CA GLY A 242 -18.72 -3.62 10.63
C GLY A 242 -19.81 -4.69 10.81
N PRO A 243 -20.92 -4.63 10.05
CA PRO A 243 -21.99 -5.61 10.13
C PRO A 243 -21.66 -6.94 9.41
N LEU A 244 -20.64 -6.95 8.54
CA LEU A 244 -20.21 -8.17 7.87
C LEU A 244 -19.50 -9.07 8.87
N THR A 245 -19.97 -10.30 9.02
CA THR A 245 -19.29 -11.33 9.80
C THR A 245 -19.35 -12.65 9.03
N ILE A 246 -18.17 -13.18 8.74
CA ILE A 246 -18.02 -14.44 8.01
C ILE A 246 -17.04 -15.34 8.75
N THR A 247 -17.25 -16.64 8.68
CA THR A 247 -16.38 -17.64 9.32
C THR A 247 -15.88 -18.65 8.32
N GLY A 248 -14.57 -18.82 8.27
CA GLY A 248 -13.92 -19.84 7.47
C GLY A 248 -13.39 -20.97 8.35
N THR A 249 -13.46 -22.19 7.83
CA THR A 249 -12.89 -23.36 8.49
C THR A 249 -11.50 -23.66 7.96
N ARG A 250 -10.61 -24.09 8.86
CA ARG A 250 -9.26 -24.48 8.47
C ARG A 250 -9.32 -25.71 7.58
N THR A 251 -8.68 -25.62 6.42
CA THR A 251 -8.53 -26.78 5.52
C THR A 251 -7.40 -27.69 6.02
N ALA A 252 -7.55 -29.00 5.77
CA ALA A 252 -6.43 -29.91 5.94
C ALA A 252 -5.32 -29.52 4.95
N GLY A 253 -4.14 -29.24 5.42
CA GLY A 253 -2.94 -29.01 4.62
C GLY A 253 -2.29 -30.29 4.20
#